data_ad86e0ecd11f0c693034048a805eeac6
#
_entry.id   ad86e0ecd11f0c693034048a805eeac6
#
_cell.length_a   1.000
_cell.length_b   1.000
_cell.length_c   1.000
_cell.angle_alpha   90.00
_cell.angle_beta   90.00
_cell.angle_gamma   90.00
#
_symmetry.space_group_name_H-M   'P 1'
#
loop_
_entity.id
_entity.type
_entity.pdbx_description
1 polymer ?
#
loop_
_entity_poly.entity_id
_entity_poly.type
_entity_poly.pdbx_seq_one_letter_code
_entity_poly.pdbx_strand_id
1 'polypeptide(L)'
;SNILSSILSRGDQRLSMVNRGEAVYEHEWCHGVRTFAGARMQRIFANRYVPMLRPDGGPVNSVSDAAVLVGLRLSKNETVYRMPFDKQSMGSVYPILTLGFTAGIPDALHGSYEYYRLEGGIRYRPELPPVGYSDITVQGGRIFGKVPYQLLKLHEGNGTYFYDPYAFSCMNFYEFASDAWVSWF
;
A
#
# COMPACT_ATOMS: atom_id res chain seq x y z
N SER A 1 -12.95 2.98 11.22
CA SER A 1 -13.69 1.71 11.23
C SER A 1 -15.17 2.02 11.32
N ASN A 2 -15.92 1.65 10.29
CA ASN A 2 -17.33 2.00 10.18
C ASN A 2 -18.17 1.03 11.01
N ILE A 3 -18.71 1.52 12.12
CA ILE A 3 -19.58 0.75 13.02
C ILE A 3 -20.77 0.16 12.26
N LEU A 4 -21.31 0.88 11.28
CA LEU A 4 -22.42 0.41 10.43
C LEU A 4 -22.01 -0.75 9.52
N SER A 5 -20.81 -0.77 8.95
CA SER A 5 -20.36 -1.89 8.15
C SER A 5 -20.10 -3.13 9.00
N SER A 6 -19.70 -2.95 10.26
CA SER A 6 -19.54 -4.05 11.22
C SER A 6 -20.88 -4.65 11.66
N ILE A 7 -21.96 -3.87 11.61
CA ILE A 7 -23.29 -4.32 12.01
C ILE A 7 -24.06 -4.93 10.83
N LEU A 8 -23.88 -4.41 9.61
CA LEU A 8 -24.67 -4.78 8.44
C LEU A 8 -23.97 -5.74 7.46
N SER A 9 -22.64 -5.82 7.47
CA SER A 9 -21.94 -6.83 6.69
C SER A 9 -21.69 -8.07 7.54
N ARG A 10 -21.93 -9.25 7.01
CA ARG A 10 -21.27 -10.46 7.46
C ARG A 10 -19.78 -10.15 7.38
N GLY A 11 -19.10 -10.07 8.54
CA GLY A 11 -17.69 -9.76 8.61
C GLY A 11 -16.95 -10.62 7.60
N ASP A 12 -16.10 -10.01 6.79
CA ASP A 12 -15.33 -10.77 5.81
C ASP A 12 -14.45 -11.76 6.58
N GLN A 13 -14.82 -13.03 6.51
CA GLN A 13 -14.17 -14.11 7.23
C GLN A 13 -12.73 -14.34 6.73
N ARG A 14 -12.31 -13.66 5.65
CA ARG A 14 -10.97 -13.73 5.07
C ARG A 14 -9.98 -12.73 5.70
N LEU A 15 -10.43 -11.89 6.63
CA LEU A 15 -9.56 -10.94 7.32
C LEU A 15 -8.55 -11.68 8.20
N SER A 16 -7.28 -11.49 7.93
CA SER A 16 -6.17 -12.00 8.76
C SER A 16 -5.76 -10.96 9.79
N MET A 17 -5.41 -11.41 10.99
CA MET A 17 -4.84 -10.52 12.01
C MET A 17 -3.40 -10.18 11.65
N VAL A 18 -3.05 -8.89 11.69
CA VAL A 18 -1.71 -8.41 11.40
C VAL A 18 -1.23 -7.54 12.56
N ASN A 19 -0.12 -7.92 13.16
CA ASN A 19 0.63 -7.07 14.09
C ASN A 19 1.74 -6.39 13.29
N ARG A 20 1.72 -5.05 13.21
CA ARG A 20 2.70 -4.28 12.47
C ARG A 20 3.31 -3.19 13.35
N GLY A 21 4.63 -3.12 13.33
CA GLY A 21 5.41 -1.99 13.80
C GLY A 21 6.18 -1.39 12.63
N GLU A 22 6.10 -0.08 12.48
CA GLU A 22 6.76 0.63 11.38
C GLU A 22 7.32 1.95 11.91
N ALA A 23 8.57 2.24 11.55
CA ALA A 23 9.21 3.51 11.83
C ALA A 23 9.73 4.10 10.51
N VAL A 24 9.27 5.30 10.17
CA VAL A 24 9.64 5.98 8.94
C VAL A 24 10.14 7.38 9.28
N TYR A 25 11.29 7.73 8.73
CA TYR A 25 11.84 9.06 8.74
C TYR A 25 11.64 9.71 7.38
N GLU A 26 11.04 10.90 7.36
CA GLU A 26 10.87 11.70 6.16
C GLU A 26 11.75 12.94 6.22
N HIS A 27 12.36 13.29 5.07
CA HIS A 27 13.13 14.51 4.91
C HIS A 27 12.75 15.23 3.62
N GLU A 28 12.50 16.53 3.74
CA GLU A 28 12.25 17.42 2.61
C GLU A 28 13.51 18.22 2.32
N TRP A 29 14.21 17.91 1.24
CA TRP A 29 15.49 18.53 0.85
C TRP A 29 15.33 19.92 0.27
N CYS A 30 14.33 20.09 -0.57
CA CYS A 30 14.00 21.35 -1.20
C CYS A 30 12.51 21.34 -1.56
N HIS A 31 11.98 22.48 -2.02
CA HIS A 31 10.57 22.58 -2.37
C HIS A 31 10.19 21.50 -3.41
N GLY A 32 9.48 20.48 -2.93
CA GLY A 32 8.95 19.41 -3.74
C GLY A 32 9.79 18.17 -3.88
N VAL A 33 10.96 18.06 -3.26
CA VAL A 33 11.75 16.83 -3.20
C VAL A 33 11.73 16.28 -1.79
N ARG A 34 11.07 15.15 -1.58
CA ARG A 34 10.95 14.47 -0.29
C ARG A 34 11.44 13.05 -0.41
N THR A 35 12.31 12.66 0.51
CA THR A 35 12.74 11.27 0.67
C THR A 35 12.18 10.69 1.95
N PHE A 36 11.93 9.42 1.96
CA PHE A 36 11.59 8.68 3.16
C PHE A 36 12.42 7.41 3.25
N ALA A 37 12.79 7.07 4.47
CA ALA A 37 13.49 5.83 4.79
C ALA A 37 12.92 5.27 6.08
N GLY A 38 12.75 3.96 6.16
CA GLY A 38 12.13 3.35 7.32
C GLY A 38 12.39 1.86 7.43
N ALA A 39 11.94 1.32 8.53
CA ALA A 39 11.93 -0.11 8.78
C ALA A 39 10.54 -0.55 9.22
N ARG A 40 10.13 -1.70 8.75
CA ARG A 40 8.84 -2.32 9.07
C ARG A 40 9.06 -3.73 9.58
N MET A 41 8.35 -4.06 10.62
CA MET A 41 8.20 -5.42 11.11
C MET A 41 6.73 -5.76 11.14
N GLN A 42 6.36 -6.91 10.62
CA GLN A 42 4.98 -7.36 10.68
C GLN A 42 4.90 -8.87 10.91
N ARG A 43 3.87 -9.26 11.61
CA ARG A 43 3.50 -10.66 11.81
C ARG A 43 2.05 -10.85 11.39
N ILE A 44 1.85 -11.68 10.40
CA ILE A 44 0.54 -11.99 9.82
C ILE A 44 0.14 -13.37 10.31
N PHE A 45 -1.04 -13.49 10.90
CA PHE A 45 -1.54 -14.77 11.45
C PHE A 45 -2.44 -15.45 10.41
N ALA A 46 -2.30 -16.77 10.33
CA ALA A 46 -3.16 -17.57 9.48
C ALA A 46 -4.61 -17.47 9.95
N ASN A 47 -5.53 -17.43 9.01
CA ASN A 47 -6.95 -17.56 9.26
C ASN A 47 -7.47 -18.87 8.66
N ARG A 48 -8.55 -19.42 9.24
CA ARG A 48 -9.22 -20.63 8.77
C ARG A 48 -9.60 -20.57 7.29
N TYR A 49 -9.94 -19.38 6.79
CA TYR A 49 -10.38 -19.16 5.41
C TYR A 49 -9.26 -18.74 4.45
N VAL A 50 -8.09 -18.39 4.99
CA VAL A 50 -6.88 -18.05 4.24
C VAL A 50 -5.71 -18.81 4.87
N PRO A 51 -5.62 -20.12 4.63
CA PRO A 51 -4.56 -20.95 5.18
C PRO A 51 -3.21 -20.50 4.61
N MET A 52 -2.19 -20.52 5.45
CA MET A 52 -0.82 -20.26 5.04
C MET A 52 -0.10 -21.59 4.87
N LEU A 53 0.51 -21.78 3.72
CA LEU A 53 1.29 -22.97 3.40
C LEU A 53 2.74 -22.59 3.17
N ARG A 54 3.65 -23.43 3.65
CA ARG A 54 5.06 -23.37 3.27
C ARG A 54 5.24 -23.83 1.82
N PRO A 55 6.38 -23.50 1.19
CA PRO A 55 6.71 -24.05 -0.13
C PRO A 55 6.72 -25.58 -0.19
N ASP A 56 6.95 -26.23 0.94
CA ASP A 56 6.92 -27.69 1.14
C ASP A 56 5.50 -28.26 1.43
N GLY A 57 4.47 -27.39 1.42
CA GLY A 57 3.07 -27.75 1.64
C GLY A 57 2.64 -27.84 3.10
N GLY A 58 3.53 -27.63 4.05
CA GLY A 58 3.19 -27.66 5.48
C GLY A 58 2.38 -26.46 5.91
N PRO A 59 1.38 -26.58 6.82
CA PRO A 59 0.63 -25.47 7.35
C PRO A 59 1.50 -24.59 8.26
N VAL A 60 1.31 -23.27 8.17
CA VAL A 60 2.00 -22.26 9.00
C VAL A 60 0.98 -21.42 9.73
N ASN A 61 1.17 -21.25 11.02
CA ASN A 61 0.24 -20.45 11.85
C ASN A 61 0.47 -18.94 11.71
N SER A 62 1.68 -18.52 11.36
CA SER A 62 2.00 -17.10 11.16
C SER A 62 3.21 -16.93 10.25
N VAL A 63 3.21 -15.82 9.52
CA VAL A 63 4.33 -15.36 8.70
C VAL A 63 4.87 -14.07 9.31
N SER A 64 6.17 -14.04 9.56
CA SER A 64 6.87 -12.84 10.02
C SER A 64 7.66 -12.23 8.86
N ASP A 65 7.61 -10.91 8.74
CA ASP A 65 8.29 -10.13 7.72
C ASP A 65 9.01 -8.95 8.36
N ALA A 66 10.27 -8.78 8.02
CA ALA A 66 11.06 -7.61 8.37
C ALA A 66 11.59 -6.98 7.08
N ALA A 67 11.36 -5.70 6.90
CA ALA A 67 11.72 -5.02 5.66
C ALA A 67 12.23 -3.61 5.93
N VAL A 68 13.14 -3.16 5.06
CA VAL A 68 13.59 -1.77 4.97
C VAL A 68 12.87 -1.11 3.79
N LEU A 69 12.44 0.13 3.99
CA LEU A 69 11.72 0.93 3.01
C LEU A 69 12.53 2.17 2.70
N VAL A 70 12.64 2.48 1.42
CA VAL A 70 13.23 3.75 0.95
C VAL A 70 12.35 4.28 -0.17
N GLY A 71 12.19 5.60 -0.24
CA GLY A 71 11.42 6.16 -1.34
C GLY A 71 11.68 7.64 -1.55
N LEU A 72 11.15 8.07 -2.69
CA LEU A 72 11.29 9.41 -3.22
C LEU A 72 9.92 9.91 -3.68
N ARG A 73 9.59 11.14 -3.29
CA ARG A 73 8.42 11.86 -3.78
C ARG A 73 8.88 13.18 -4.40
N LEU A 74 8.49 13.39 -5.63
CA LEU A 74 8.76 14.61 -6.39
C LEU A 74 7.44 15.32 -6.66
N SER A 75 7.35 16.57 -6.23
CA SER A 75 6.20 17.44 -6.48
C SER A 75 6.69 18.85 -6.85
N LYS A 76 6.09 19.45 -7.85
CA LYS A 76 6.42 20.82 -8.26
C LYS A 76 5.21 21.71 -8.01
N ASN A 77 5.44 22.86 -7.34
CA ASN A 77 4.39 23.85 -7.04
C ASN A 77 3.14 23.24 -6.39
N GLU A 78 3.35 22.31 -5.48
CA GLU A 78 2.26 21.70 -4.73
C GLU A 78 1.70 22.72 -3.72
N THR A 79 0.40 22.94 -3.78
CA THR A 79 -0.29 23.72 -2.76
C THR A 79 -0.50 22.85 -1.54
N VAL A 80 0.14 23.21 -0.43
CA VAL A 80 0.08 22.46 0.82
C VAL A 80 -0.56 23.32 1.90
N TYR A 81 -1.61 22.81 2.50
CA TYR A 81 -2.16 23.39 3.71
C TYR A 81 -1.40 22.83 4.92
N ARG A 82 -0.73 23.70 5.66
CA ARG A 82 0.04 23.31 6.86
C ARG A 82 -0.85 23.40 8.09
N MET A 83 -1.06 22.28 8.74
CA MET A 83 -1.62 22.19 10.08
C MET A 83 -0.49 22.01 11.11
N PRO A 84 -0.75 22.26 12.43
CA PRO A 84 0.29 22.15 13.45
C PRO A 84 1.04 20.81 13.49
N PHE A 85 0.40 19.72 13.08
CA PHE A 85 0.96 18.36 13.14
C PHE A 85 0.86 17.59 11.82
N ASP A 86 0.36 18.22 10.74
CA ASP A 86 0.14 17.55 9.47
C ASP A 86 0.26 18.52 8.29
N LYS A 87 0.58 17.98 7.11
CA LYS A 87 0.59 18.71 5.84
C LYS A 87 -0.40 18.04 4.90
N GLN A 88 -1.49 18.71 4.59
CA GLN A 88 -2.47 18.23 3.63
C GLN A 88 -2.20 18.82 2.25
N SER A 89 -2.01 17.95 1.26
CA SER A 89 -1.90 18.35 -0.14
C SER A 89 -3.25 18.77 -0.68
N MET A 90 -3.33 19.99 -1.19
CA MET A 90 -4.52 20.52 -1.87
C MET A 90 -4.49 20.26 -3.39
N GLY A 91 -3.43 19.62 -3.86
CA GLY A 91 -3.19 19.34 -5.26
C GLY A 91 -2.00 20.10 -5.85
N SER A 92 -1.64 19.73 -7.04
CA SER A 92 -0.58 20.38 -7.83
C SER A 92 -1.02 20.47 -9.28
N VAL A 93 -0.70 21.59 -9.94
CA VAL A 93 -0.86 21.78 -11.39
C VAL A 93 0.07 20.82 -12.15
N TYR A 94 1.16 20.40 -11.54
CA TYR A 94 2.14 19.48 -12.10
C TYR A 94 1.95 18.06 -11.57
N PRO A 95 2.36 17.03 -12.35
CA PRO A 95 2.34 15.67 -11.87
C PRO A 95 3.17 15.48 -10.61
N ILE A 96 2.64 14.70 -9.67
CA ILE A 96 3.35 14.24 -8.48
C ILE A 96 3.83 12.83 -8.77
N LEU A 97 5.15 12.63 -8.65
CA LEU A 97 5.79 11.33 -8.85
C LEU A 97 6.15 10.73 -7.48
N THR A 98 5.90 9.45 -7.33
CA THR A 98 6.30 8.69 -6.14
C THR A 98 7.02 7.43 -6.58
N LEU A 99 8.16 7.16 -5.97
CA LEU A 99 8.91 5.92 -6.15
C LEU A 99 9.17 5.32 -4.77
N GLY A 100 9.00 4.01 -4.65
CA GLY A 100 9.23 3.27 -3.42
C GLY A 100 10.01 2.00 -3.71
N PHE A 101 10.95 1.69 -2.83
CA PHE A 101 11.68 0.44 -2.81
C PHE A 101 11.59 -0.17 -1.42
N THR A 102 11.27 -1.45 -1.37
CA THR A 102 11.21 -2.23 -0.13
C THR A 102 12.07 -3.47 -0.28
N ALA A 103 12.94 -3.72 0.68
CA ALA A 103 13.75 -4.94 0.75
C ALA A 103 13.37 -5.73 2.00
N GLY A 104 12.87 -6.93 1.82
CA GLY A 104 12.67 -7.91 2.89
C GLY A 104 14.00 -8.52 3.29
N ILE A 105 14.30 -8.53 4.58
CA ILE A 105 15.56 -9.03 5.14
C ILE A 105 15.27 -10.34 5.86
N PRO A 106 15.77 -11.48 5.34
CA PRO A 106 15.68 -12.74 6.03
C PRO A 106 16.53 -12.71 7.32
N ASP A 107 16.13 -13.49 8.30
CA ASP A 107 16.82 -13.68 9.59
C ASP A 107 16.95 -12.43 10.48
N ALA A 108 16.64 -11.24 9.98
CA ALA A 108 16.57 -10.04 10.79
C ALA A 108 15.20 -9.98 11.49
N LEU A 109 15.21 -9.84 12.83
CA LEU A 109 13.99 -9.63 13.63
C LEU A 109 12.88 -10.66 13.34
N HIS A 110 13.24 -11.94 13.10
CA HIS A 110 12.36 -13.03 12.72
C HIS A 110 11.75 -12.91 11.30
N GLY A 111 12.34 -12.14 10.39
CA GLY A 111 12.00 -12.12 8.97
C GLY A 111 12.25 -13.50 8.34
N SER A 112 11.29 -13.99 7.56
CA SER A 112 11.35 -15.33 6.97
C SER A 112 11.58 -15.32 5.46
N TYR A 113 11.53 -14.14 4.83
CA TYR A 113 11.54 -14.04 3.38
C TYR A 113 12.48 -12.96 2.87
N GLU A 114 13.21 -13.30 1.81
CA GLU A 114 14.00 -12.38 1.02
C GLU A 114 13.22 -11.97 -0.22
N TYR A 115 12.96 -10.67 -0.36
CA TYR A 115 12.29 -10.13 -1.54
C TYR A 115 12.64 -8.65 -1.75
N TYR A 116 12.44 -8.21 -2.98
CA TYR A 116 12.58 -6.81 -3.34
C TYR A 116 11.30 -6.35 -4.01
N ARG A 117 10.73 -5.24 -3.55
CA ARG A 117 9.53 -4.64 -4.10
C ARG A 117 9.87 -3.26 -4.63
N LEU A 118 9.58 -3.02 -5.90
CA LEU A 118 9.67 -1.72 -6.54
C LEU A 118 8.27 -1.23 -6.86
N GLU A 119 7.93 -0.03 -6.43
CA GLU A 119 6.63 0.60 -6.66
C GLU A 119 6.82 2.00 -7.20
N GLY A 120 5.94 2.42 -8.10
CA GLY A 120 5.94 3.77 -8.65
C GLY A 120 4.53 4.27 -8.86
N GLY A 121 4.33 5.57 -8.72
CA GLY A 121 3.04 6.19 -8.93
C GLY A 121 3.15 7.59 -9.51
N ILE A 122 2.17 7.95 -10.31
CA ILE A 122 2.00 9.30 -10.86
C ILE A 122 0.59 9.74 -10.52
N ARG A 123 0.46 10.90 -9.89
CA ARG A 123 -0.82 11.55 -9.66
C ARG A 123 -0.81 12.90 -10.36
N TYR A 124 -1.84 13.15 -11.16
CA TYR A 124 -1.98 14.37 -11.92
C TYR A 124 -3.43 14.85 -11.92
N ARG A 125 -3.61 16.17 -11.70
CA ARG A 125 -4.93 16.82 -11.70
C ARG A 125 -4.95 17.92 -12.75
N PRO A 126 -5.23 17.61 -14.03
CA PRO A 126 -5.42 18.63 -15.05
C PRO A 126 -6.73 19.40 -14.80
N GLU A 127 -6.66 20.72 -14.93
CA GLU A 127 -7.85 21.56 -15.04
C GLU A 127 -8.36 21.52 -16.47
N LEU A 128 -9.66 21.33 -16.65
CA LEU A 128 -10.35 21.21 -17.94
C LEU A 128 -11.47 22.26 -18.05
N PRO A 129 -11.15 23.54 -18.22
CA PRO A 129 -12.17 24.59 -18.36
C PRO A 129 -13.00 24.35 -19.64
N PRO A 130 -14.36 24.50 -19.61
CA PRO A 130 -15.22 24.92 -18.49
C PRO A 130 -15.76 23.74 -17.68
N VAL A 131 -15.33 22.50 -17.93
CA VAL A 131 -15.90 21.27 -17.37
C VAL A 131 -15.49 21.02 -15.93
N GLY A 132 -14.35 21.56 -15.48
CA GLY A 132 -13.84 21.38 -14.12
C GLY A 132 -12.42 20.82 -14.10
N TYR A 133 -12.17 19.73 -13.37
CA TYR A 133 -10.87 19.05 -13.28
C TYR A 133 -11.04 17.54 -13.36
N SER A 134 -9.96 16.84 -13.67
CA SER A 134 -9.89 15.39 -13.62
C SER A 134 -8.77 14.97 -12.67
N ASP A 135 -9.01 13.97 -11.82
CA ASP A 135 -7.96 13.32 -11.02
C ASP A 135 -7.52 12.05 -11.75
N ILE A 136 -6.25 11.99 -12.10
CA ILE A 136 -5.65 10.84 -12.76
C ILE A 136 -4.57 10.28 -11.84
N THR A 137 -4.73 9.04 -11.43
CA THR A 137 -3.73 8.32 -10.65
C THR A 137 -3.35 7.04 -11.39
N VAL A 138 -2.07 6.88 -11.67
CA VAL A 138 -1.50 5.67 -12.24
C VAL A 138 -0.46 5.16 -11.27
N GLN A 139 -0.53 3.91 -10.91
CA GLN A 139 0.45 3.27 -10.03
C GLN A 139 0.76 1.87 -10.51
N GLY A 140 1.98 1.43 -10.26
CA GLY A 140 2.39 0.10 -10.62
C GLY A 140 3.60 -0.33 -9.81
N GLY A 141 3.89 -1.61 -9.86
CA GLY A 141 5.04 -2.15 -9.16
C GLY A 141 5.29 -3.61 -9.50
N ARG A 142 6.39 -4.10 -8.97
CA ARG A 142 6.80 -5.49 -9.10
C ARG A 142 7.51 -5.97 -7.85
N ILE A 143 7.23 -7.22 -7.51
CA ILE A 143 7.88 -7.95 -6.42
C ILE A 143 8.80 -8.99 -7.05
N PHE A 144 10.06 -8.98 -6.62
CA PHE A 144 11.08 -9.95 -7.02
C PHE A 144 11.38 -10.83 -5.81
N GLY A 145 11.46 -12.13 -6.01
CA GLY A 145 11.68 -13.12 -4.96
C GLY A 145 10.47 -14.03 -4.76
N LYS A 146 10.64 -15.04 -3.92
CA LYS A 146 9.57 -15.98 -3.59
C LYS A 146 8.92 -15.57 -2.28
N VAL A 147 7.73 -15.04 -2.37
CA VAL A 147 6.97 -14.56 -1.20
C VAL A 147 5.65 -15.33 -1.06
N PRO A 148 5.15 -15.52 0.16
CA PRO A 148 3.83 -16.07 0.37
C PRO A 148 2.75 -15.09 -0.12
N TYR A 149 1.55 -15.61 -0.37
CA TYR A 149 0.39 -14.84 -0.84
C TYR A 149 0.15 -13.55 -0.04
N GLN A 150 0.37 -13.59 1.27
CA GLN A 150 0.11 -12.46 2.17
C GLN A 150 1.09 -11.29 1.99
N LEU A 151 2.24 -11.52 1.36
CA LEU A 151 3.23 -10.49 1.04
C LEU A 151 3.12 -9.97 -0.41
N LEU A 152 2.30 -10.61 -1.24
CA LEU A 152 1.96 -10.11 -2.57
C LEU A 152 1.16 -8.80 -2.48
N LYS A 153 1.05 -8.09 -3.60
CA LYS A 153 0.13 -6.96 -3.71
C LYS A 153 -1.30 -7.50 -3.75
N LEU A 154 -2.01 -7.30 -2.66
CA LEU A 154 -3.45 -7.55 -2.60
C LEU A 154 -4.15 -6.33 -3.19
N HIS A 155 -5.01 -6.54 -4.18
CA HIS A 155 -5.80 -5.49 -4.78
C HIS A 155 -6.98 -5.17 -3.86
N GLU A 156 -7.18 -3.89 -3.60
CA GLU A 156 -8.24 -3.42 -2.72
C GLU A 156 -9.58 -3.49 -3.43
N GLY A 157 -10.45 -4.38 -2.95
CA GLY A 157 -11.83 -4.48 -3.41
C GLY A 157 -12.75 -3.56 -2.62
N ASN A 158 -13.84 -3.11 -3.24
CA ASN A 158 -14.84 -2.27 -2.60
C ASN A 158 -16.02 -3.14 -2.10
N GLY A 159 -15.83 -3.76 -0.95
CA GLY A 159 -16.84 -4.62 -0.31
C GLY A 159 -17.70 -3.91 0.75
N THR A 160 -17.57 -2.59 0.89
CA THR A 160 -18.29 -1.80 1.89
C THR A 160 -19.24 -0.80 1.24
N TYR A 161 -20.21 -0.27 2.01
CA TYR A 161 -21.10 0.81 1.57
C TYR A 161 -20.40 2.15 1.33
N PHE A 162 -19.17 2.29 1.78
CA PHE A 162 -18.39 3.51 1.59
C PHE A 162 -17.53 3.38 0.34
N TYR A 163 -17.78 4.28 -0.58
CA TYR A 163 -17.01 4.36 -1.82
C TYR A 163 -15.58 4.79 -1.52
N ASP A 164 -14.63 3.93 -1.88
CA ASP A 164 -13.21 4.28 -1.94
C ASP A 164 -12.83 4.47 -3.41
N PRO A 165 -12.42 5.68 -3.82
CA PRO A 165 -12.05 5.97 -5.20
C PRO A 165 -10.80 5.20 -5.68
N TYR A 166 -10.03 4.63 -4.75
CA TYR A 166 -8.81 3.86 -5.06
C TYR A 166 -9.02 2.34 -4.97
N ALA A 167 -10.23 1.89 -4.71
CA ALA A 167 -10.59 0.49 -4.67
C ALA A 167 -11.39 0.07 -5.91
N PHE A 168 -11.20 -1.17 -6.34
CA PHE A 168 -11.94 -1.72 -7.49
C PHE A 168 -13.39 -2.05 -7.10
N SER A 169 -14.35 -1.35 -7.70
CA SER A 169 -15.76 -1.42 -7.31
C SER A 169 -16.44 -2.78 -7.51
N CYS A 170 -15.88 -3.64 -8.40
CA CYS A 170 -16.45 -4.94 -8.73
C CYS A 170 -15.65 -6.12 -8.18
N MET A 171 -14.73 -5.87 -7.25
CA MET A 171 -13.89 -6.91 -6.64
C MET A 171 -14.24 -7.10 -5.16
N ASN A 172 -14.19 -8.35 -4.71
CA ASN A 172 -14.23 -8.65 -3.29
C ASN A 172 -12.85 -8.47 -2.64
N PHE A 173 -12.82 -8.35 -1.32
CA PHE A 173 -11.57 -8.32 -0.57
C PHE A 173 -10.77 -9.61 -0.77
N TYR A 174 -9.44 -9.47 -0.92
CA TYR A 174 -8.49 -10.59 -1.03
C TYR A 174 -8.76 -11.57 -2.17
N GLU A 175 -9.45 -11.14 -3.21
CA GLU A 175 -9.78 -12.01 -4.35
C GLU A 175 -8.59 -12.18 -5.29
N PHE A 176 -7.83 -11.11 -5.50
CA PHE A 176 -6.67 -11.11 -6.39
C PHE A 176 -5.41 -10.63 -5.69
N ALA A 177 -4.32 -11.33 -5.97
CA ALA A 177 -2.97 -10.97 -5.55
C ALA A 177 -2.03 -11.04 -6.74
N SER A 178 -1.10 -10.11 -6.84
CA SER A 178 -0.16 -10.00 -7.96
C SER A 178 1.25 -9.75 -7.47
N ASP A 179 2.21 -10.29 -8.19
CA ASP A 179 3.64 -9.98 -8.06
C ASP A 179 4.05 -8.81 -8.96
N ALA A 180 3.28 -8.55 -10.02
CA ALA A 180 3.44 -7.40 -10.89
C ALA A 180 2.05 -6.80 -11.20
N TRP A 181 1.93 -5.47 -11.12
CA TRP A 181 0.64 -4.79 -11.33
C TRP A 181 0.81 -3.40 -11.92
N VAL A 182 -0.22 -2.97 -12.61
CA VAL A 182 -0.46 -1.58 -12.98
C VAL A 182 -1.93 -1.30 -12.73
N SER A 183 -2.23 -0.19 -12.07
CA SER A 183 -3.61 0.26 -11.84
C SER A 183 -3.72 1.76 -12.14
N TRP A 184 -4.91 2.16 -12.59
CA TRP A 184 -5.26 3.56 -12.84
C TRP A 184 -6.67 3.85 -12.30
N PHE A 185 -6.85 5.07 -11.85
CA PHE A 185 -8.10 5.56 -11.25
C PHE A 185 -8.41 6.96 -11.80
#